data_cf2836984a9fce04e6b4c07424d1d055
#
_entry.id   cf2836984a9fce04e6b4c07424d1d055
#
_cell.length_a   1.000
_cell.length_b   1.000
_cell.length_c   1.000
_cell.angle_alpha   90.00
_cell.angle_beta   90.00
_cell.angle_gamma   90.00
#
_symmetry.space_group_name_H-M   'P 1'
#
loop_
_entity.id
_entity.type
_entity.pdbx_description
1 polymer ?
#
loop_
_entity_poly.entity_id
_entity_poly.type
_entity_poly.pdbx_seq_one_letter_code
_entity_poly.pdbx_strand_id
1 'polypeptide(L)'
;MRFLLDTNILIPLEDSQRPLERSLANFVQLANANGHTLLYHPASEDDINQDSNITRRTQTLERLYQYTKLDSRPVCPWNFPETSRNDAADNEILYSIELNAAHALVTEDRGIHAKAKDRGLAQRVYSIQTAEDQLRRLHEIQSVQLPNIEDVPLYELSPELNSEFFNSLRDGYPEFDDWFRKKAQEGRRAWITRGENGLLGGICIYIRQDNERITDSTTLPGPALKISTFKVGETNRGRKIGELFLKTAFRYATTNRLDNIFIHGDVESHQFLFEMLEDFGFFNVGSHPDGSGRDAVYLKAHPINAPQDQLSPFEYSKKYFPHFRCDTDIKKYIIPIQPQYHQILFPDYDSSIDKQM
;
A
#
# COMPACT_ATOMS: atom_id res chain seq x y z
N MET A 1 -10.75 20.45 5.67
CA MET A 1 -10.72 19.34 6.67
C MET A 1 -9.82 19.71 7.84
N ARG A 2 -9.88 18.95 8.93
CA ARG A 2 -8.99 19.07 10.10
C ARG A 2 -8.23 17.76 10.20
N PHE A 3 -6.91 17.80 10.09
CA PHE A 3 -6.02 16.64 10.19
C PHE A 3 -5.26 16.69 11.50
N LEU A 4 -5.40 15.66 12.32
CA LEU A 4 -4.62 15.48 13.53
C LEU A 4 -3.29 14.81 13.13
N LEU A 5 -2.17 15.43 13.47
CA LEU A 5 -0.83 14.89 13.20
C LEU A 5 -0.32 14.17 14.43
N ASP A 6 0.11 12.94 14.25
CA ASP A 6 0.77 12.17 15.29
C ASP A 6 2.20 12.68 15.54
N THR A 7 2.77 12.34 16.67
CA THR A 7 4.14 12.73 17.06
C THR A 7 5.17 12.26 16.03
N ASN A 8 4.98 11.06 15.46
CA ASN A 8 5.86 10.50 14.42
C ASN A 8 5.79 11.24 13.07
N ILE A 9 4.80 12.12 12.89
CA ILE A 9 4.67 13.04 11.76
C ILE A 9 5.23 14.41 12.10
N LEU A 10 4.94 14.91 13.31
CA LEU A 10 5.38 16.25 13.76
C LEU A 10 6.91 16.35 13.88
N ILE A 11 7.55 15.33 14.43
CA ILE A 11 9.01 15.35 14.62
C ILE A 11 9.75 15.40 13.28
N PRO A 12 9.52 14.53 12.30
CA PRO A 12 10.17 14.62 10.99
C PRO A 12 9.83 15.91 10.23
N LEU A 13 8.65 16.46 10.42
CA LEU A 13 8.21 17.69 9.76
C LEU A 13 9.02 18.90 10.24
N GLU A 14 9.43 18.92 11.51
CA GLU A 14 10.12 20.03 12.15
C GLU A 14 11.63 19.81 12.33
N ASP A 15 12.12 18.59 12.02
CA ASP A 15 13.56 18.26 12.11
C ASP A 15 14.35 18.85 10.94
N SER A 16 14.99 20.00 11.18
CA SER A 16 15.81 20.67 10.17
C SER A 16 17.11 19.92 9.80
N GLN A 17 17.46 18.87 10.52
CA GLN A 17 18.69 18.10 10.29
C GLN A 17 18.49 16.96 9.27
N ARG A 18 17.25 16.68 8.90
CA ARG A 18 16.89 15.63 7.94
C ARG A 18 16.19 16.22 6.72
N PRO A 19 16.44 15.67 5.53
CA PRO A 19 15.63 16.05 4.38
C PRO A 19 14.17 15.65 4.64
N LEU A 20 13.25 16.59 4.41
CA LEU A 20 11.82 16.32 4.53
C LEU A 20 11.40 15.33 3.46
N GLU A 21 10.66 14.31 3.86
CA GLU A 21 10.08 13.36 2.93
C GLU A 21 9.13 14.08 1.96
N ARG A 22 9.21 13.74 0.68
CA ARG A 22 8.47 14.42 -0.39
C ARG A 22 6.96 14.35 -0.21
N SER A 23 6.44 13.17 0.16
CA SER A 23 5.01 13.00 0.38
C SER A 23 4.51 13.83 1.57
N LEU A 24 5.32 13.96 2.63
CA LEU A 24 5.00 14.79 3.78
C LEU A 24 5.00 16.27 3.41
N ALA A 25 6.00 16.72 2.65
CA ALA A 25 6.05 18.09 2.15
C ALA A 25 4.83 18.43 1.27
N ASN A 26 4.50 17.55 0.33
CA ASN A 26 3.35 17.70 -0.55
C ASN A 26 2.02 17.73 0.23
N PHE A 27 1.85 16.83 1.20
CA PHE A 27 0.66 16.81 2.05
C PHE A 27 0.46 18.15 2.77
N VAL A 28 1.51 18.65 3.43
CA VAL A 28 1.44 19.94 4.16
C VAL A 28 1.18 21.10 3.21
N GLN A 29 1.85 21.13 2.06
CA GLN A 29 1.62 22.16 1.05
C GLN A 29 0.18 22.15 0.54
N LEU A 30 -0.35 20.98 0.19
CA LEU A 30 -1.74 20.82 -0.28
C LEU A 30 -2.74 21.21 0.82
N ALA A 31 -2.49 20.79 2.06
CA ALA A 31 -3.35 21.14 3.19
C ALA A 31 -3.43 22.67 3.38
N ASN A 32 -2.29 23.34 3.42
CA ASN A 32 -2.21 24.79 3.61
C ASN A 32 -2.80 25.56 2.43
N ALA A 33 -2.48 25.16 1.19
CA ALA A 33 -2.98 25.82 -0.02
C ALA A 33 -4.50 25.74 -0.17
N ASN A 34 -5.14 24.73 0.40
CA ASN A 34 -6.57 24.50 0.31
C ASN A 34 -7.33 24.76 1.62
N GLY A 35 -6.73 25.47 2.56
CA GLY A 35 -7.40 25.94 3.79
C GLY A 35 -7.77 24.80 4.75
N HIS A 36 -7.03 23.71 4.76
CA HIS A 36 -7.17 22.67 5.77
C HIS A 36 -6.41 23.03 7.04
N THR A 37 -6.87 22.53 8.18
CA THR A 37 -6.25 22.80 9.48
C THR A 37 -5.43 21.59 9.91
N LEU A 38 -4.16 21.82 10.20
CA LEU A 38 -3.28 20.84 10.80
C LEU A 38 -3.31 21.01 12.33
N LEU A 39 -3.58 19.92 13.04
CA LEU A 39 -3.78 19.88 14.47
C LEU A 39 -2.74 18.97 15.13
N TYR A 40 -2.49 19.20 16.41
CA TYR A 40 -1.78 18.25 17.25
C TYR A 40 -2.50 17.97 18.56
N HIS A 41 -2.26 16.78 19.13
CA HIS A 41 -2.83 16.39 20.41
C HIS A 41 -1.94 16.84 21.59
N PRO A 42 -2.49 17.21 22.75
CA PRO A 42 -1.68 17.55 23.92
C PRO A 42 -0.70 16.44 24.35
N ALA A 43 -1.04 15.15 24.15
CA ALA A 43 -0.14 14.04 24.42
C ALA A 43 1.14 14.07 23.55
N SER A 44 1.08 14.63 22.35
CA SER A 44 2.25 14.79 21.49
C SER A 44 3.31 15.74 22.09
N GLU A 45 2.89 16.76 22.86
CA GLU A 45 3.85 17.60 23.59
C GLU A 45 4.61 16.79 24.66
N ASP A 46 3.91 15.89 25.35
CA ASP A 46 4.51 15.04 26.36
C ASP A 46 5.53 14.07 25.75
N ASP A 47 5.24 13.52 24.58
CA ASP A 47 6.15 12.64 23.86
C ASP A 47 7.37 13.39 23.33
N ILE A 48 7.16 14.56 22.70
CA ILE A 48 8.26 15.40 22.20
C ILE A 48 9.17 15.82 23.35
N ASN A 49 8.61 16.14 24.53
CA ASN A 49 9.41 16.50 25.70
C ASN A 49 10.34 15.39 26.20
N GLN A 50 10.09 14.14 25.81
CA GLN A 50 10.91 12.97 26.17
C GLN A 50 11.96 12.62 25.11
N ASP A 51 11.95 13.30 23.95
CA ASP A 51 12.98 13.07 22.94
C ASP A 51 14.37 13.33 23.53
N SER A 52 15.22 12.30 23.47
CA SER A 52 16.60 12.36 23.97
C SER A 52 17.48 13.34 23.20
N ASN A 53 17.12 13.67 21.96
CA ASN A 53 17.80 14.70 21.16
C ASN A 53 17.29 16.08 21.57
N ILE A 54 18.04 16.75 22.45
CA ILE A 54 17.68 18.05 23.01
C ILE A 54 17.46 19.10 21.91
N THR A 55 18.31 19.15 20.90
CA THR A 55 18.21 20.13 19.81
C THR A 55 16.91 19.94 19.02
N ARG A 56 16.63 18.70 18.61
CA ARG A 56 15.40 18.36 17.89
C ARG A 56 14.17 18.63 18.74
N ARG A 57 14.19 18.20 20.02
CA ARG A 57 13.09 18.46 20.96
C ARG A 57 12.76 19.94 21.06
N THR A 58 13.78 20.78 21.32
CA THR A 58 13.59 22.23 21.45
C THR A 58 13.01 22.83 20.17
N GLN A 59 13.59 22.50 19.01
CA GLN A 59 13.11 22.98 17.71
C GLN A 59 11.66 22.56 17.43
N THR A 60 11.32 21.31 17.69
CA THR A 60 9.96 20.80 17.45
C THR A 60 8.96 21.53 18.37
N LEU A 61 9.25 21.65 19.65
CA LEU A 61 8.37 22.36 20.60
C LEU A 61 8.19 23.84 20.25
N GLU A 62 9.26 24.53 19.87
CA GLU A 62 9.20 25.93 19.45
C GLU A 62 8.34 26.15 18.19
N ARG A 63 8.24 25.13 17.34
CA ARG A 63 7.48 25.22 16.07
C ARG A 63 6.07 24.66 16.16
N LEU A 64 5.69 24.00 17.26
CA LEU A 64 4.33 23.51 17.44
C LEU A 64 3.25 24.60 17.35
N TYR A 65 3.59 25.90 17.63
CA TYR A 65 2.64 26.99 17.49
C TYR A 65 2.09 27.21 16.06
N GLN A 66 2.74 26.62 15.05
CA GLN A 66 2.27 26.65 13.67
C GLN A 66 1.01 25.78 13.47
N TYR A 67 0.78 24.86 14.38
CA TYR A 67 -0.34 23.95 14.35
C TYR A 67 -1.37 24.31 15.42
N THR A 68 -2.61 23.98 15.18
CA THR A 68 -3.66 24.20 16.18
C THR A 68 -3.63 23.09 17.21
N LYS A 69 -3.48 23.43 18.47
CA LYS A 69 -3.61 22.47 19.57
C LYS A 69 -5.06 22.06 19.76
N LEU A 70 -5.34 20.78 20.04
CA LEU A 70 -6.66 20.37 20.48
C LEU A 70 -6.96 20.94 21.87
N ASP A 71 -8.16 21.49 22.04
CA ASP A 71 -8.55 22.20 23.27
C ASP A 71 -8.76 21.29 24.47
N SER A 72 -8.96 20.00 24.25
CA SER A 72 -9.26 19.03 25.30
C SER A 72 -8.46 17.74 25.14
N ARG A 73 -8.21 17.10 26.28
CA ARG A 73 -7.55 15.79 26.41
C ARG A 73 -8.46 14.85 27.21
N PRO A 74 -9.53 14.33 26.60
CA PRO A 74 -10.41 13.39 27.27
C PRO A 74 -9.69 12.08 27.58
N VAL A 75 -9.94 11.51 28.74
CA VAL A 75 -9.41 10.21 29.13
C VAL A 75 -9.98 9.14 28.21
N CYS A 76 -9.12 8.36 27.56
CA CYS A 76 -9.52 7.24 26.73
C CYS A 76 -10.13 6.12 27.58
N PRO A 77 -11.38 5.70 27.33
CA PRO A 77 -12.03 4.67 28.12
C PRO A 77 -11.70 3.24 27.64
N TRP A 78 -10.84 3.10 26.62
CA TRP A 78 -10.58 1.81 26.02
C TRP A 78 -9.67 0.94 26.89
N ASN A 79 -9.95 -0.35 26.91
CA ASN A 79 -9.20 -1.32 27.69
C ASN A 79 -8.19 -2.07 26.79
N PHE A 80 -7.38 -1.31 26.01
CA PHE A 80 -6.26 -1.90 25.30
C PHE A 80 -5.10 -2.17 26.27
N PRO A 81 -4.34 -3.25 26.05
CA PRO A 81 -3.13 -3.48 26.83
C PRO A 81 -2.16 -2.31 26.61
N GLU A 82 -1.85 -1.59 27.67
CA GLU A 82 -0.81 -0.57 27.65
C GLU A 82 0.50 -1.22 28.10
N THR A 83 1.34 -1.57 27.14
CA THR A 83 2.66 -2.17 27.39
C THR A 83 3.73 -1.12 27.56
N SER A 84 3.44 0.10 27.11
CA SER A 84 4.32 1.25 27.19
C SER A 84 3.52 2.53 27.46
N ARG A 85 4.23 3.59 27.87
CA ARG A 85 3.63 4.92 28.00
C ARG A 85 3.18 5.48 26.63
N ASN A 86 3.85 5.12 25.56
CA ASN A 86 3.46 5.53 24.22
C ASN A 86 2.10 4.94 23.84
N ASP A 87 1.82 3.70 24.25
CA ASP A 87 0.50 3.08 24.00
C ASP A 87 -0.65 3.90 24.60
N ALA A 88 -0.47 4.52 25.76
CA ALA A 88 -1.46 5.38 26.38
C ALA A 88 -1.68 6.66 25.55
N ALA A 89 -0.59 7.31 25.12
CA ALA A 89 -0.65 8.50 24.25
C ALA A 89 -1.32 8.19 22.90
N ASP A 90 -0.96 7.08 22.28
CA ASP A 90 -1.57 6.62 21.02
C ASP A 90 -3.07 6.37 21.16
N ASN A 91 -3.49 5.78 22.28
CA ASN A 91 -4.91 5.55 22.57
C ASN A 91 -5.68 6.88 22.72
N GLU A 92 -5.11 7.88 23.41
CA GLU A 92 -5.72 9.20 23.55
C GLU A 92 -5.82 9.92 22.21
N ILE A 93 -4.75 9.88 21.39
CA ILE A 93 -4.71 10.48 20.04
C ILE A 93 -5.79 9.85 19.16
N LEU A 94 -5.85 8.51 19.11
CA LEU A 94 -6.84 7.81 18.30
C LEU A 94 -8.27 8.02 18.84
N TYR A 95 -8.45 8.06 20.16
CA TYR A 95 -9.76 8.34 20.76
C TYR A 95 -10.31 9.71 20.37
N SER A 96 -9.44 10.69 20.16
CA SER A 96 -9.85 12.01 19.65
C SER A 96 -10.53 11.92 18.27
N ILE A 97 -10.19 10.94 17.45
CA ILE A 97 -10.84 10.68 16.16
C ILE A 97 -12.23 10.08 16.37
N GLU A 98 -12.39 9.15 17.31
CA GLU A 98 -13.71 8.61 17.67
C GLU A 98 -14.66 9.71 18.16
N LEU A 99 -14.13 10.65 18.93
CA LEU A 99 -14.88 11.84 19.41
C LEU A 99 -15.11 12.91 18.35
N ASN A 100 -14.69 12.72 17.11
CA ASN A 100 -14.79 13.67 16.02
C ASN A 100 -14.05 15.00 16.26
N ALA A 101 -13.00 15.02 17.07
CA ALA A 101 -12.18 16.21 17.29
C ALA A 101 -11.42 16.64 16.03
N ALA A 102 -11.09 15.68 15.16
CA ALA A 102 -10.55 15.91 13.83
C ALA A 102 -11.25 15.01 12.79
N HIS A 103 -11.09 15.31 11.50
CA HIS A 103 -11.67 14.50 10.43
C HIS A 103 -10.85 13.23 10.20
N ALA A 104 -9.53 13.32 10.31
CA ALA A 104 -8.62 12.18 10.16
C ALA A 104 -7.36 12.38 11.02
N LEU A 105 -6.75 11.26 11.39
CA LEU A 105 -5.41 11.15 11.99
C LEU A 105 -4.42 10.83 10.86
N VAL A 106 -3.26 11.47 10.88
CA VAL A 106 -2.13 11.14 10.01
C VAL A 106 -1.02 10.56 10.88
N THR A 107 -0.65 9.30 10.63
CA THR A 107 0.36 8.57 11.39
C THR A 107 1.00 7.48 10.54
N GLU A 108 2.28 7.18 10.81
CA GLU A 108 2.99 6.01 10.28
C GLU A 108 3.04 4.86 11.31
N ASP A 109 2.40 5.01 12.47
CA ASP A 109 2.41 4.00 13.52
C ASP A 109 1.47 2.84 13.21
N ARG A 110 2.03 1.63 13.09
CA ARG A 110 1.29 0.40 12.80
C ARG A 110 0.35 -0.01 13.92
N GLY A 111 0.75 0.27 15.16
CA GLY A 111 -0.07 -0.03 16.34
C GLY A 111 -1.35 0.79 16.32
N ILE A 112 -1.25 2.08 15.99
CA ILE A 112 -2.41 2.95 15.83
C ILE A 112 -3.30 2.48 14.68
N HIS A 113 -2.73 2.12 13.53
CA HIS A 113 -3.50 1.58 12.40
C HIS A 113 -4.24 0.27 12.76
N ALA A 114 -3.60 -0.64 13.48
CA ALA A 114 -4.24 -1.87 13.96
C ALA A 114 -5.39 -1.57 14.92
N LYS A 115 -5.16 -0.73 15.95
CA LYS A 115 -6.18 -0.29 16.91
C LYS A 115 -7.36 0.40 16.19
N ALA A 116 -7.07 1.24 15.18
CA ALA A 116 -8.09 1.90 14.37
C ALA A 116 -8.96 0.91 13.60
N LYS A 117 -8.39 -0.16 13.07
CA LYS A 117 -9.13 -1.23 12.39
C LYS A 117 -10.08 -1.94 13.35
N ASP A 118 -9.62 -2.28 14.55
CA ASP A 118 -10.42 -2.92 15.58
C ASP A 118 -11.59 -2.03 16.08
N ARG A 119 -11.40 -0.71 16.02
CA ARG A 119 -12.41 0.29 16.41
C ARG A 119 -13.31 0.75 15.26
N GLY A 120 -13.13 0.24 14.06
CA GLY A 120 -13.89 0.71 12.88
C GLY A 120 -13.54 2.12 12.41
N LEU A 121 -12.35 2.62 12.79
CA LEU A 121 -11.85 3.96 12.45
C LEU A 121 -10.82 3.94 11.31
N ALA A 122 -10.56 2.78 10.70
CA ALA A 122 -9.50 2.60 9.71
C ALA A 122 -9.56 3.61 8.54
N GLN A 123 -10.76 4.00 8.10
CA GLN A 123 -10.95 4.98 7.03
C GLN A 123 -10.66 6.43 7.43
N ARG A 124 -10.37 6.68 8.70
CA ARG A 124 -10.05 8.00 9.25
C ARG A 124 -8.62 8.07 9.79
N VAL A 125 -7.83 7.02 9.60
CA VAL A 125 -6.42 6.96 9.97
C VAL A 125 -5.62 6.77 8.71
N TYR A 126 -4.82 7.77 8.35
CA TYR A 126 -4.09 7.84 7.10
C TYR A 126 -2.59 7.76 7.35
N SER A 127 -1.88 7.05 6.50
CA SER A 127 -0.45 7.28 6.33
C SER A 127 -0.20 8.62 5.62
N ILE A 128 1.03 9.12 5.63
CA ILE A 128 1.41 10.33 4.90
C ILE A 128 0.99 10.24 3.44
N GLN A 129 1.25 9.11 2.81
CA GLN A 129 0.88 8.85 1.43
C GLN A 129 -0.62 8.89 1.19
N THR A 130 -1.40 8.22 2.05
CA THR A 130 -2.86 8.20 1.94
C THR A 130 -3.44 9.60 2.15
N ALA A 131 -2.85 10.38 3.07
CA ALA A 131 -3.27 11.76 3.33
C ALA A 131 -2.98 12.67 2.13
N GLU A 132 -1.79 12.57 1.51
CA GLU A 132 -1.45 13.27 0.28
C GLU A 132 -2.42 12.91 -0.84
N ASP A 133 -2.63 11.61 -1.10
CA ASP A 133 -3.53 11.11 -2.14
C ASP A 133 -4.98 11.60 -1.93
N GLN A 134 -5.45 11.63 -0.69
CA GLN A 134 -6.78 12.13 -0.36
C GLN A 134 -6.91 13.62 -0.71
N LEU A 135 -5.91 14.44 -0.39
CA LEU A 135 -5.93 15.86 -0.72
C LEU A 135 -5.82 16.10 -2.23
N ARG A 136 -5.00 15.33 -2.93
CA ARG A 136 -4.93 15.40 -4.40
C ARG A 136 -6.27 15.08 -5.05
N ARG A 137 -6.95 14.03 -4.60
CA ARG A 137 -8.30 13.68 -5.11
C ARG A 137 -9.33 14.77 -4.86
N LEU A 138 -9.22 15.48 -3.74
CA LEU A 138 -10.18 16.55 -3.39
C LEU A 138 -9.96 17.84 -4.18
N HIS A 139 -8.70 18.16 -4.53
CA HIS A 139 -8.33 19.49 -5.02
C HIS A 139 -7.68 19.51 -6.40
N GLU A 140 -7.09 18.42 -6.85
CA GLU A 140 -6.52 18.35 -8.19
C GLU A 140 -7.53 17.79 -9.18
N ILE A 141 -7.84 18.56 -10.22
CA ILE A 141 -8.61 18.07 -11.37
C ILE A 141 -7.70 17.11 -12.13
N GLN A 142 -7.85 15.83 -11.86
CA GLN A 142 -7.14 14.82 -12.65
C GLN A 142 -7.81 14.70 -14.01
N SER A 143 -7.09 15.02 -15.07
CA SER A 143 -7.46 14.55 -16.39
C SER A 143 -7.39 13.02 -16.36
N VAL A 144 -8.55 12.37 -16.50
CA VAL A 144 -8.63 10.91 -16.42
C VAL A 144 -8.12 10.31 -17.72
N GLN A 145 -6.81 10.31 -17.92
CA GLN A 145 -6.20 9.35 -18.82
C GLN A 145 -6.11 8.03 -18.06
N LEU A 146 -6.86 7.03 -18.52
CA LEU A 146 -6.76 5.68 -17.97
C LEU A 146 -5.32 5.18 -18.19
N PRO A 147 -4.62 4.76 -17.15
CA PRO A 147 -3.26 4.26 -17.30
C PRO A 147 -3.29 3.01 -18.19
N ASN A 148 -2.52 3.02 -19.24
CA ASN A 148 -2.30 1.85 -20.09
C ASN A 148 -1.23 0.96 -19.45
N ILE A 149 -1.48 -0.34 -19.39
CA ILE A 149 -0.49 -1.33 -18.95
C ILE A 149 0.04 -2.05 -20.19
N GLU A 150 1.33 -1.87 -20.44
CA GLU A 150 2.06 -2.49 -21.53
C GLU A 150 2.88 -3.67 -21.01
N ASP A 151 2.94 -4.75 -21.78
CA ASP A 151 3.77 -5.92 -21.47
C ASP A 151 4.99 -5.91 -22.37
N VAL A 152 6.15 -5.62 -21.79
CA VAL A 152 7.41 -5.44 -22.51
C VAL A 152 8.49 -6.42 -22.05
N PRO A 153 9.39 -6.86 -22.94
CA PRO A 153 10.61 -7.52 -22.52
C PRO A 153 11.46 -6.59 -21.65
N LEU A 154 12.01 -7.10 -20.54
CA LEU A 154 12.74 -6.28 -19.57
C LEU A 154 13.96 -5.57 -20.20
N TYR A 155 14.60 -6.17 -21.21
CA TYR A 155 15.76 -5.58 -21.88
C TYR A 155 15.43 -4.25 -22.58
N GLU A 156 14.18 -4.03 -23.02
CA GLU A 156 13.75 -2.77 -23.65
C GLU A 156 13.82 -1.58 -22.68
N LEU A 157 13.78 -1.84 -21.39
CA LEU A 157 13.87 -0.80 -20.36
C LEU A 157 15.33 -0.51 -19.92
N SER A 158 16.31 -1.24 -20.46
CA SER A 158 17.73 -1.06 -20.11
C SER A 158 18.24 0.37 -20.38
N PRO A 159 17.84 1.09 -21.43
CA PRO A 159 18.22 2.49 -21.62
C PRO A 159 17.68 3.44 -20.54
N GLU A 160 16.56 3.09 -19.92
CA GLU A 160 15.91 3.90 -18.88
C GLU A 160 16.43 3.58 -17.46
N LEU A 161 17.26 2.54 -17.32
CA LEU A 161 17.72 2.05 -16.01
C LEU A 161 18.38 3.14 -15.17
N ASN A 162 19.08 4.10 -15.78
CA ASN A 162 19.73 5.20 -15.09
C ASN A 162 18.78 6.35 -14.68
N SER A 163 17.49 6.25 -14.98
CA SER A 163 16.52 7.29 -14.64
C SER A 163 16.27 7.37 -13.13
N GLU A 164 15.80 8.53 -12.68
CA GLU A 164 15.42 8.77 -11.29
C GLU A 164 14.34 7.81 -10.78
N PHE A 165 13.53 7.29 -11.69
CA PHE A 165 12.49 6.31 -11.36
C PHE A 165 13.05 5.13 -10.56
N PHE A 166 14.26 4.68 -10.84
CA PHE A 166 14.88 3.52 -10.18
C PHE A 166 15.68 3.86 -8.92
N ASN A 167 15.86 5.15 -8.54
CA ASN A 167 16.68 5.54 -7.40
C ASN A 167 16.28 4.84 -6.10
N SER A 168 15.00 4.85 -5.73
CA SER A 168 14.57 4.22 -4.49
C SER A 168 14.72 2.69 -4.48
N LEU A 169 14.82 2.04 -5.66
CA LEU A 169 15.15 0.62 -5.74
C LEU A 169 16.65 0.39 -5.49
N ARG A 170 17.51 1.29 -5.95
CA ARG A 170 18.95 1.26 -5.66
C ARG A 170 19.24 1.56 -4.20
N ASP A 171 18.49 2.49 -3.59
CA ASP A 171 18.64 2.82 -2.16
C ASP A 171 18.33 1.61 -1.27
N GLY A 172 17.30 0.85 -1.62
CA GLY A 172 16.93 -0.38 -0.90
C GLY A 172 17.78 -1.61 -1.28
N TYR A 173 18.26 -1.66 -2.53
CA TYR A 173 19.01 -2.79 -3.09
C TYR A 173 20.19 -2.27 -3.91
N PRO A 174 21.37 -2.09 -3.31
CA PRO A 174 22.55 -1.51 -4.00
C PRO A 174 22.94 -2.24 -5.28
N GLU A 175 22.69 -3.56 -5.35
CA GLU A 175 22.98 -4.40 -6.52
C GLU A 175 21.83 -4.45 -7.54
N PHE A 176 20.83 -3.56 -7.42
CA PHE A 176 19.63 -3.59 -8.26
C PHE A 176 19.95 -3.52 -9.76
N ASP A 177 20.87 -2.65 -10.18
CA ASP A 177 21.20 -2.47 -11.59
C ASP A 177 21.81 -3.74 -12.22
N ASP A 178 22.70 -4.42 -11.48
CA ASP A 178 23.32 -5.67 -11.94
C ASP A 178 22.31 -6.81 -11.96
N TRP A 179 21.46 -6.88 -10.94
CA TRP A 179 20.32 -7.80 -10.91
C TRP A 179 19.39 -7.55 -12.11
N PHE A 180 19.04 -6.29 -12.40
CA PHE A 180 18.17 -5.92 -13.50
C PHE A 180 18.76 -6.38 -14.85
N ARG A 181 20.03 -6.06 -15.13
CA ARG A 181 20.71 -6.44 -16.37
C ARG A 181 20.76 -7.95 -16.54
N LYS A 182 21.09 -8.68 -15.46
CA LYS A 182 21.07 -10.15 -15.46
C LYS A 182 19.66 -10.68 -15.80
N LYS A 183 18.62 -10.12 -15.18
CA LYS A 183 17.23 -10.56 -15.41
C LYS A 183 16.71 -10.18 -16.80
N ALA A 184 17.16 -9.08 -17.35
CA ALA A 184 16.90 -8.71 -18.74
C ALA A 184 17.52 -9.71 -19.72
N GLN A 185 18.76 -10.17 -19.47
CA GLN A 185 19.42 -11.21 -20.28
C GLN A 185 18.75 -12.58 -20.14
N GLU A 186 18.17 -12.89 -18.98
CA GLU A 186 17.37 -14.12 -18.74
C GLU A 186 16.00 -14.08 -19.45
N GLY A 187 15.66 -12.99 -20.15
CA GLY A 187 14.39 -12.87 -20.90
C GLY A 187 13.18 -12.56 -20.01
N ARG A 188 13.36 -12.00 -18.82
CA ARG A 188 12.22 -11.55 -18.00
C ARG A 188 11.41 -10.47 -18.69
N ARG A 189 10.16 -10.37 -18.30
CA ARG A 189 9.22 -9.38 -18.80
C ARG A 189 8.77 -8.46 -17.68
N ALA A 190 8.21 -7.32 -18.08
CA ALA A 190 7.62 -6.37 -17.16
C ALA A 190 6.29 -5.82 -17.71
N TRP A 191 5.33 -5.67 -16.82
CA TRP A 191 4.21 -4.77 -17.07
C TRP A 191 4.62 -3.38 -16.65
N ILE A 192 4.41 -2.42 -17.53
CA ILE A 192 4.76 -1.02 -17.29
C ILE A 192 3.57 -0.11 -17.55
N THR A 193 3.63 1.06 -16.96
CA THR A 193 2.81 2.20 -17.36
C THR A 193 3.69 3.41 -17.54
N ARG A 194 3.32 4.29 -18.49
CA ARG A 194 4.02 5.55 -18.73
C ARG A 194 3.15 6.73 -18.30
N GLY A 195 3.79 7.77 -17.79
CA GLY A 195 3.13 9.04 -17.51
C GLY A 195 2.87 9.85 -18.80
N GLU A 196 2.22 10.99 -18.64
CA GLU A 196 1.88 11.89 -19.75
C GLU A 196 3.11 12.42 -20.51
N ASN A 197 4.25 12.48 -19.84
CA ASN A 197 5.55 12.85 -20.41
C ASN A 197 6.29 11.69 -21.10
N GLY A 198 5.67 10.51 -21.20
CA GLY A 198 6.28 9.30 -21.77
C GLY A 198 7.27 8.60 -20.86
N LEU A 199 7.60 9.16 -19.68
CA LEU A 199 8.50 8.54 -18.71
C LEU A 199 7.85 7.38 -17.98
N LEU A 200 8.67 6.45 -17.50
CA LEU A 200 8.23 5.30 -16.75
C LEU A 200 7.48 5.74 -15.47
N GLY A 201 6.22 5.36 -15.37
CA GLY A 201 5.33 5.72 -14.27
C GLY A 201 5.09 4.58 -13.28
N GLY A 202 5.32 3.34 -13.71
CA GLY A 202 5.22 2.15 -12.88
C GLY A 202 5.81 0.94 -13.57
N ILE A 203 6.26 -0.04 -12.77
CA ILE A 203 6.83 -1.30 -13.24
C ILE A 203 6.45 -2.46 -12.32
N CYS A 204 6.10 -3.58 -12.94
CA CYS A 204 5.90 -4.86 -12.27
C CYS A 204 6.68 -5.93 -13.05
N ILE A 205 7.86 -6.31 -12.56
CA ILE A 205 8.69 -7.35 -13.18
C ILE A 205 8.21 -8.70 -12.72
N TYR A 206 8.02 -9.63 -13.67
CA TYR A 206 7.47 -10.93 -13.39
C TYR A 206 8.17 -12.05 -14.17
N ILE A 207 7.96 -13.26 -13.70
CA ILE A 207 8.39 -14.48 -14.38
C ILE A 207 7.47 -15.66 -14.03
N ARG A 208 7.26 -16.56 -14.98
CA ARG A 208 6.69 -17.87 -14.71
C ARG A 208 7.77 -18.80 -14.16
N GLN A 209 7.45 -19.53 -13.08
CA GLN A 209 8.30 -20.55 -12.49
C GLN A 209 7.48 -21.82 -12.25
N ASP A 210 8.14 -22.96 -12.33
CA ASP A 210 7.51 -24.27 -12.08
C ASP A 210 8.18 -24.93 -10.88
N ASN A 211 7.38 -25.49 -9.96
CA ASN A 211 7.85 -26.18 -8.76
C ASN A 211 8.81 -25.35 -7.89
N GLU A 212 8.47 -24.10 -7.67
CA GLU A 212 9.32 -23.15 -6.97
C GLU A 212 9.29 -23.34 -5.44
N ARG A 213 10.47 -23.43 -4.84
CA ARG A 213 10.61 -23.41 -3.38
C ARG A 213 10.51 -21.96 -2.88
N ILE A 214 9.42 -21.65 -2.22
CA ILE A 214 9.10 -20.28 -1.77
C ILE A 214 9.46 -20.02 -0.30
N THR A 215 9.50 -21.06 0.54
CA THR A 215 9.99 -21.02 1.92
C THR A 215 10.86 -22.24 2.21
N ASP A 216 11.43 -22.32 3.40
CA ASP A 216 12.20 -23.51 3.80
C ASP A 216 11.36 -24.78 3.82
N SER A 217 10.09 -24.67 4.10
CA SER A 217 9.16 -25.79 4.23
C SER A 217 8.15 -25.93 3.08
N THR A 218 8.09 -24.94 2.17
CA THR A 218 7.03 -24.89 1.15
C THR A 218 7.60 -24.79 -0.25
N THR A 219 7.27 -25.79 -1.07
CA THR A 219 7.47 -25.75 -2.53
C THR A 219 6.11 -25.70 -3.21
N LEU A 220 5.91 -24.73 -4.10
CA LEU A 220 4.69 -24.65 -4.88
C LEU A 220 4.69 -25.72 -5.96
N PRO A 221 3.71 -26.62 -5.99
CA PRO A 221 3.58 -27.56 -7.09
C PRO A 221 3.05 -26.83 -8.34
N GLY A 222 3.56 -27.24 -9.50
CA GLY A 222 3.08 -26.71 -10.79
C GLY A 222 3.52 -25.29 -11.11
N PRO A 223 2.88 -24.67 -12.11
CA PRO A 223 3.27 -23.36 -12.60
C PRO A 223 2.77 -22.22 -11.70
N ALA A 224 3.66 -21.29 -11.39
CA ALA A 224 3.37 -20.12 -10.58
C ALA A 224 3.87 -18.84 -11.25
N LEU A 225 3.23 -17.72 -10.95
CA LEU A 225 3.68 -16.38 -11.31
C LEU A 225 4.47 -15.78 -10.15
N LYS A 226 5.75 -15.53 -10.35
CA LYS A 226 6.57 -14.75 -9.43
C LYS A 226 6.56 -13.29 -9.84
N ILE A 227 6.15 -12.41 -8.93
CA ILE A 227 6.36 -10.98 -9.04
C ILE A 227 7.67 -10.65 -8.34
N SER A 228 8.65 -10.10 -9.08
CA SER A 228 10.01 -9.87 -8.59
C SER A 228 10.28 -8.42 -8.22
N THR A 229 9.57 -7.48 -8.84
CA THR A 229 9.64 -6.04 -8.55
C THR A 229 8.27 -5.46 -8.76
N PHE A 230 7.84 -4.63 -7.84
CA PHE A 230 6.54 -3.95 -7.92
C PHE A 230 6.71 -2.51 -7.46
N LYS A 231 6.69 -1.56 -8.40
CA LYS A 231 6.89 -0.16 -8.08
C LYS A 231 5.95 0.74 -8.87
N VAL A 232 5.35 1.69 -8.18
CA VAL A 232 4.62 2.82 -8.76
C VAL A 232 5.39 4.10 -8.45
N GLY A 233 5.67 4.89 -9.48
CA GLY A 233 6.34 6.18 -9.34
C GLY A 233 5.46 7.17 -8.58
N GLU A 234 6.10 8.10 -7.85
CA GLU A 234 5.41 9.05 -6.98
C GLU A 234 4.37 9.91 -7.73
N THR A 235 4.70 10.35 -8.93
CA THR A 235 3.81 11.17 -9.77
C THR A 235 2.56 10.43 -10.25
N ASN A 236 2.53 9.11 -10.11
CA ASN A 236 1.42 8.24 -10.52
C ASN A 236 0.69 7.60 -9.34
N ARG A 237 1.01 7.98 -8.11
CA ARG A 237 0.28 7.54 -6.92
C ARG A 237 -1.17 8.03 -6.97
N GLY A 238 -2.08 7.31 -6.33
CA GLY A 238 -3.51 7.63 -6.33
C GLY A 238 -4.26 7.25 -7.62
N ARG A 239 -3.56 6.91 -8.70
CA ARG A 239 -4.16 6.49 -10.00
C ARG A 239 -4.48 5.00 -10.06
N LYS A 240 -4.43 4.29 -8.95
CA LYS A 240 -4.71 2.85 -8.81
C LYS A 240 -3.86 1.93 -9.69
N ILE A 241 -2.65 2.36 -10.05
CA ILE A 241 -1.74 1.60 -10.92
C ILE A 241 -1.33 0.29 -10.28
N GLY A 242 -1.09 0.26 -8.96
CA GLY A 242 -0.82 -0.98 -8.23
C GLY A 242 -1.95 -2.00 -8.39
N GLU A 243 -3.20 -1.57 -8.20
CA GLU A 243 -4.38 -2.42 -8.42
C GLU A 243 -4.49 -2.90 -9.88
N LEU A 244 -4.11 -2.06 -10.86
CA LEU A 244 -4.10 -2.44 -12.27
C LEU A 244 -3.02 -3.49 -12.57
N PHE A 245 -1.84 -3.39 -11.96
CA PHE A 245 -0.81 -4.43 -12.08
C PHE A 245 -1.28 -5.75 -11.50
N LEU A 246 -1.92 -5.75 -10.32
CA LEU A 246 -2.51 -6.97 -9.74
C LEU A 246 -3.58 -7.56 -10.65
N LYS A 247 -4.48 -6.72 -11.20
CA LYS A 247 -5.49 -7.15 -12.17
C LYS A 247 -4.85 -7.78 -13.42
N THR A 248 -3.74 -7.21 -13.90
CA THR A 248 -2.99 -7.75 -15.03
C THR A 248 -2.34 -9.08 -14.66
N ALA A 249 -1.75 -9.20 -13.46
CA ALA A 249 -1.18 -10.45 -12.97
C ALA A 249 -2.22 -11.56 -12.86
N PHE A 250 -3.42 -11.25 -12.34
CA PHE A 250 -4.53 -12.22 -12.28
C PHE A 250 -4.99 -12.65 -13.67
N ARG A 251 -5.18 -11.71 -14.59
CA ARG A 251 -5.53 -12.02 -15.97
C ARG A 251 -4.47 -12.90 -16.63
N TYR A 252 -3.20 -12.57 -16.44
CA TYR A 252 -2.07 -13.36 -16.96
C TYR A 252 -2.07 -14.78 -16.38
N ALA A 253 -2.21 -14.92 -15.06
CA ALA A 253 -2.27 -16.21 -14.40
C ALA A 253 -3.43 -17.07 -14.92
N THR A 254 -4.62 -16.48 -15.09
CA THR A 254 -5.79 -17.14 -15.66
C THR A 254 -5.54 -17.62 -17.08
N THR A 255 -5.08 -16.73 -17.96
CA THR A 255 -4.85 -17.02 -19.37
C THR A 255 -3.78 -18.11 -19.57
N ASN A 256 -2.76 -18.12 -18.71
CA ASN A 256 -1.65 -19.07 -18.79
C ASN A 256 -1.82 -20.30 -17.86
N ARG A 257 -2.97 -20.44 -17.20
CA ARG A 257 -3.30 -21.56 -16.29
C ARG A 257 -2.25 -21.74 -15.20
N LEU A 258 -1.86 -20.64 -14.55
CA LEU A 258 -0.92 -20.66 -13.43
C LEU A 258 -1.68 -20.93 -12.13
N ASP A 259 -1.15 -21.80 -11.29
CA ASP A 259 -1.82 -22.25 -10.07
C ASP A 259 -1.69 -21.26 -8.93
N ASN A 260 -0.63 -20.47 -8.92
CA ASN A 260 -0.32 -19.57 -7.83
C ASN A 260 0.31 -18.26 -8.34
N ILE A 261 0.15 -17.20 -7.55
CA ILE A 261 0.87 -15.93 -7.70
C ILE A 261 1.57 -15.64 -6.38
N PHE A 262 2.85 -15.31 -6.42
CA PHE A 262 3.58 -14.96 -5.21
C PHE A 262 4.55 -13.82 -5.42
N ILE A 263 4.85 -13.14 -4.32
CA ILE A 263 5.84 -12.08 -4.21
C ILE A 263 6.55 -12.24 -2.87
N HIS A 264 7.82 -11.88 -2.79
CA HIS A 264 8.53 -11.77 -1.52
C HIS A 264 9.26 -10.44 -1.42
N GLY A 265 9.52 -10.00 -0.21
CA GLY A 265 10.25 -8.79 0.09
C GLY A 265 10.19 -8.41 1.56
N ASP A 266 10.95 -7.39 1.91
CA ASP A 266 10.98 -6.84 3.26
C ASP A 266 9.69 -6.04 3.52
N VAL A 267 8.88 -6.56 4.45
CA VAL A 267 7.58 -5.96 4.82
C VAL A 267 7.77 -4.59 5.46
N GLU A 268 8.84 -4.39 6.23
CA GLU A 268 9.09 -3.12 6.90
C GLU A 268 9.37 -1.99 5.90
N SER A 269 10.10 -2.32 4.85
CA SER A 269 10.43 -1.35 3.78
C SER A 269 9.28 -1.11 2.80
N HIS A 270 8.31 -2.05 2.70
CA HIS A 270 7.28 -2.05 1.67
C HIS A 270 5.86 -2.26 2.21
N GLN A 271 5.56 -1.73 3.39
CA GLN A 271 4.31 -1.94 4.11
C GLN A 271 3.06 -1.75 3.23
N PHE A 272 2.97 -0.63 2.49
CA PHE A 272 1.80 -0.36 1.64
C PHE A 272 1.56 -1.40 0.54
N LEU A 273 2.64 -1.94 -0.02
CA LEU A 273 2.51 -3.01 -0.99
C LEU A 273 1.88 -4.24 -0.33
N PHE A 274 2.38 -4.63 0.83
CA PHE A 274 1.90 -5.83 1.51
C PHE A 274 0.48 -5.67 2.06
N GLU A 275 0.11 -4.52 2.59
CA GLU A 275 -1.27 -4.21 2.97
C GLU A 275 -2.22 -4.28 1.76
N MET A 276 -1.82 -3.71 0.62
CA MET A 276 -2.59 -3.83 -0.61
C MET A 276 -2.71 -5.30 -1.05
N LEU A 277 -1.64 -6.09 -0.97
CA LEU A 277 -1.69 -7.51 -1.32
C LEU A 277 -2.66 -8.27 -0.42
N GLU A 278 -2.67 -8.00 0.89
CA GLU A 278 -3.62 -8.59 1.83
C GLU A 278 -5.07 -8.21 1.50
N ASP A 279 -5.31 -6.95 1.14
CA ASP A 279 -6.63 -6.49 0.68
C ASP A 279 -7.13 -7.27 -0.55
N PHE A 280 -6.21 -7.73 -1.39
CA PHE A 280 -6.51 -8.58 -2.56
C PHE A 280 -6.39 -10.09 -2.29
N GLY A 281 -6.31 -10.48 -1.01
CA GLY A 281 -6.38 -11.86 -0.57
C GLY A 281 -5.08 -12.65 -0.71
N PHE A 282 -3.93 -11.99 -0.80
CA PHE A 282 -2.65 -12.63 -0.55
C PHE A 282 -2.49 -12.87 0.95
N PHE A 283 -1.76 -13.90 1.31
CA PHE A 283 -1.45 -14.21 2.71
C PHE A 283 0.02 -14.58 2.88
N ASN A 284 0.58 -14.23 4.02
CA ASN A 284 1.95 -14.54 4.37
C ASN A 284 2.08 -16.05 4.65
N VAL A 285 3.05 -16.70 3.98
CA VAL A 285 3.33 -18.15 4.13
C VAL A 285 4.68 -18.43 4.77
N GLY A 286 5.41 -17.41 5.21
CA GLY A 286 6.72 -17.53 5.85
C GLY A 286 7.78 -16.67 5.20
N SER A 287 9.05 -16.97 5.46
CA SER A 287 10.20 -16.23 4.94
C SER A 287 10.82 -16.92 3.72
N HIS A 288 11.34 -16.11 2.79
CA HIS A 288 12.03 -16.63 1.60
C HIS A 288 13.40 -17.25 1.98
N PRO A 289 13.76 -18.42 1.44
CA PRO A 289 14.96 -19.15 1.86
C PRO A 289 16.28 -18.43 1.52
N ASP A 290 16.31 -17.68 0.42
CA ASP A 290 17.51 -16.94 -0.03
C ASP A 290 17.56 -15.51 0.51
N GLY A 291 16.60 -15.13 1.32
CA GLY A 291 16.53 -13.80 1.94
C GLY A 291 17.36 -13.71 3.22
N SER A 292 17.59 -12.49 3.67
CA SER A 292 18.24 -12.19 4.97
C SER A 292 17.41 -12.60 6.20
N GLY A 293 16.34 -13.42 6.00
CA GLY A 293 15.33 -13.76 7.00
C GLY A 293 14.28 -12.66 7.20
N ARG A 294 14.41 -11.52 6.53
CA ARG A 294 13.47 -10.39 6.58
C ARG A 294 12.41 -10.43 5.48
N ASP A 295 12.69 -11.13 4.38
CA ASP A 295 11.79 -11.21 3.24
C ASP A 295 10.63 -12.15 3.53
N ALA A 296 9.45 -11.60 3.76
CA ALA A 296 8.22 -12.37 3.86
C ALA A 296 7.71 -12.76 2.48
N VAL A 297 7.14 -13.95 2.36
CA VAL A 297 6.53 -14.47 1.14
C VAL A 297 5.02 -14.35 1.23
N TYR A 298 4.44 -13.64 0.30
CA TYR A 298 3.00 -13.50 0.13
C TYR A 298 2.52 -14.30 -1.07
N LEU A 299 1.57 -15.17 -0.82
CA LEU A 299 1.04 -16.13 -1.78
C LEU A 299 -0.44 -15.90 -1.99
N LYS A 300 -0.90 -16.06 -3.23
CA LYS A 300 -2.30 -16.18 -3.57
C LYS A 300 -2.52 -17.36 -4.50
N ALA A 301 -3.35 -18.32 -4.08
CA ALA A 301 -3.78 -19.42 -4.92
C ALA A 301 -4.69 -18.92 -6.05
N HIS A 302 -4.54 -19.51 -7.23
CA HIS A 302 -5.44 -19.21 -8.35
C HIS A 302 -6.83 -19.80 -8.09
N PRO A 303 -7.93 -19.07 -8.39
CA PRO A 303 -9.29 -19.52 -8.08
C PRO A 303 -9.68 -20.87 -8.66
N ILE A 304 -9.15 -21.23 -9.84
CA ILE A 304 -9.47 -22.52 -10.49
C ILE A 304 -9.04 -23.72 -9.64
N ASN A 305 -7.95 -23.58 -8.89
CA ASN A 305 -7.40 -24.63 -8.05
C ASN A 305 -7.66 -24.42 -6.56
N ALA A 306 -8.29 -23.30 -6.20
CA ALA A 306 -8.69 -23.07 -4.81
C ALA A 306 -9.82 -24.03 -4.41
N PRO A 307 -9.79 -24.59 -3.19
CA PRO A 307 -10.93 -25.31 -2.67
C PRO A 307 -12.18 -24.43 -2.75
N GLN A 308 -13.31 -25.03 -3.10
CA GLN A 308 -14.62 -24.33 -3.09
C GLN A 308 -14.98 -24.03 -1.63
N ASP A 309 -14.47 -22.93 -1.12
CA ASP A 309 -14.89 -22.40 0.18
C ASP A 309 -16.36 -21.96 0.05
N GLN A 310 -17.17 -22.25 1.06
CA GLN A 310 -18.56 -21.77 1.14
C GLN A 310 -18.60 -20.26 1.48
N LEU A 311 -17.84 -19.46 0.73
CA LEU A 311 -17.80 -18.02 0.89
C LEU A 311 -18.96 -17.38 0.11
N SER A 312 -19.46 -16.27 0.61
CA SER A 312 -20.35 -15.42 -0.19
C SER A 312 -19.65 -14.94 -1.47
N PRO A 313 -20.38 -14.62 -2.56
CA PRO A 313 -19.76 -14.11 -3.78
C PRO A 313 -18.86 -12.89 -3.55
N PHE A 314 -19.18 -12.04 -2.58
CA PHE A 314 -18.40 -10.88 -2.21
C PHE A 314 -17.08 -11.27 -1.51
N GLU A 315 -17.13 -12.14 -0.53
CA GLU A 315 -15.95 -12.64 0.18
C GLU A 315 -15.05 -13.43 -0.75
N TYR A 316 -15.63 -14.24 -1.65
CA TYR A 316 -14.89 -14.96 -2.66
C TYR A 316 -14.16 -14.00 -3.61
N SER A 317 -14.84 -12.96 -4.09
CA SER A 317 -14.24 -11.92 -4.92
C SER A 317 -13.10 -11.22 -4.21
N LYS A 318 -13.28 -10.86 -2.95
CA LYS A 318 -12.23 -10.22 -2.14
C LYS A 318 -11.00 -11.10 -2.00
N LYS A 319 -11.18 -12.40 -1.80
CA LYS A 319 -10.09 -13.37 -1.60
C LYS A 319 -9.36 -13.74 -2.88
N TYR A 320 -10.06 -13.90 -3.99
CA TYR A 320 -9.52 -14.51 -5.21
C TYR A 320 -9.44 -13.56 -6.41
N PHE A 321 -10.18 -12.47 -6.42
CA PHE A 321 -10.17 -11.50 -7.50
C PHE A 321 -9.76 -10.12 -7.02
N PRO A 322 -9.02 -9.35 -7.84
CA PRO A 322 -8.81 -7.94 -7.55
C PRO A 322 -10.15 -7.21 -7.62
N HIS A 323 -10.46 -6.47 -6.59
CA HIS A 323 -11.61 -5.58 -6.52
C HIS A 323 -11.12 -4.18 -6.13
N PHE A 324 -11.90 -3.18 -6.52
CA PHE A 324 -11.58 -1.83 -6.09
C PHE A 324 -11.83 -1.68 -4.59
N ARG A 325 -10.94 -0.97 -3.91
CA ARG A 325 -11.20 -0.49 -2.56
C ARG A 325 -12.47 0.37 -2.61
N CYS A 326 -13.53 -0.11 -2.01
CA CYS A 326 -14.78 0.61 -1.96
C CYS A 326 -14.80 1.46 -0.71
N ASP A 327 -15.21 2.72 -0.88
CA ASP A 327 -15.56 3.56 0.26
C ASP A 327 -16.73 2.91 1.01
N THR A 328 -16.70 2.90 2.33
CA THR A 328 -17.68 2.19 3.18
C THR A 328 -19.12 2.66 2.98
N ASP A 329 -19.31 3.84 2.40
CA ASP A 329 -20.62 4.40 2.11
C ASP A 329 -21.24 3.89 0.81
N ILE A 330 -20.50 3.17 -0.03
CA ILE A 330 -20.99 2.61 -1.29
C ILE A 330 -21.64 1.26 -1.02
N LYS A 331 -22.97 1.18 -1.15
CA LYS A 331 -23.74 -0.04 -0.93
C LYS A 331 -23.81 -1.00 -2.13
N LYS A 332 -23.28 -0.61 -3.29
CA LYS A 332 -23.30 -1.41 -4.52
C LYS A 332 -21.97 -1.31 -5.23
N TYR A 333 -21.44 -2.44 -5.67
CA TYR A 333 -20.19 -2.52 -6.43
C TYR A 333 -20.41 -3.23 -7.74
N ILE A 334 -19.65 -2.82 -8.76
CA ILE A 334 -19.49 -3.61 -9.98
C ILE A 334 -18.13 -4.31 -9.85
N ILE A 335 -18.16 -5.62 -9.71
CA ILE A 335 -16.97 -6.45 -9.67
C ILE A 335 -16.77 -7.03 -11.06
N PRO A 336 -15.70 -6.64 -11.79
CA PRO A 336 -15.41 -7.26 -13.07
C PRO A 336 -14.91 -8.69 -12.83
N ILE A 337 -15.73 -9.67 -13.19
CA ILE A 337 -15.40 -11.09 -13.11
C ILE A 337 -15.23 -11.60 -14.54
N GLN A 338 -14.15 -12.35 -14.77
CA GLN A 338 -13.98 -13.00 -16.08
C GLN A 338 -14.99 -14.15 -16.20
N PRO A 339 -15.53 -14.42 -17.43
CA PRO A 339 -16.59 -15.41 -17.62
C PRO A 339 -16.30 -16.80 -17.03
N GLN A 340 -15.04 -17.24 -17.10
CA GLN A 340 -14.64 -18.54 -16.56
C GLN A 340 -14.80 -18.69 -15.04
N TYR A 341 -14.93 -17.59 -14.32
CA TYR A 341 -15.16 -17.59 -12.87
C TYR A 341 -16.64 -17.56 -12.51
N HIS A 342 -17.55 -17.24 -13.45
CA HIS A 342 -18.97 -17.23 -13.21
C HIS A 342 -19.49 -18.60 -12.76
N GLN A 343 -19.00 -19.68 -13.36
CA GLN A 343 -19.39 -21.05 -12.98
C GLN A 343 -18.94 -21.43 -11.56
N ILE A 344 -17.84 -20.85 -11.06
CA ILE A 344 -17.36 -21.08 -9.69
C ILE A 344 -18.26 -20.34 -8.69
N LEU A 345 -18.63 -19.09 -8.99
CA LEU A 345 -19.48 -18.27 -8.13
C LEU A 345 -20.97 -18.61 -8.25
N PHE A 346 -21.38 -19.04 -9.43
CA PHE A 346 -22.77 -19.34 -9.78
C PHE A 346 -22.79 -20.67 -10.56
N PRO A 347 -22.81 -21.82 -9.84
CA PRO A 347 -22.72 -23.15 -10.48
C PRO A 347 -23.80 -23.40 -11.52
N ASP A 348 -24.99 -22.81 -11.34
CA ASP A 348 -26.15 -22.95 -12.26
C ASP A 348 -26.11 -21.93 -13.42
N TYR A 349 -25.05 -21.13 -13.54
CA TYR A 349 -24.93 -20.12 -14.59
C TYR A 349 -24.66 -20.76 -15.96
N ASP A 350 -25.51 -20.43 -16.93
CA ASP A 350 -25.33 -20.87 -18.31
C ASP A 350 -24.30 -20.00 -19.06
N SER A 351 -23.10 -20.55 -19.24
CA SER A 351 -22.02 -19.85 -19.93
C SER A 351 -22.27 -19.58 -21.43
N SER A 352 -23.36 -20.11 -22.00
CA SER A 352 -23.75 -19.80 -23.39
C SER A 352 -24.19 -18.35 -23.56
N ILE A 353 -24.63 -17.71 -22.47
CA ILE A 353 -25.05 -16.29 -22.47
C ILE A 353 -23.87 -15.35 -22.64
N ASP A 354 -22.68 -15.71 -22.14
CA ASP A 354 -21.46 -14.88 -22.22
C ASP A 354 -20.95 -14.69 -23.67
N LYS A 355 -21.35 -15.56 -24.58
CA LYS A 355 -20.95 -15.46 -26.00
C LYS A 355 -21.77 -14.45 -26.81
N GLN A 356 -22.80 -13.88 -26.18
CA GLN A 356 -23.70 -12.91 -26.82
C GLN A 356 -23.47 -11.46 -26.38
N MET A 357 -22.58 -11.24 -25.37
CA MET A 357 -22.10 -9.93 -24.94
C MET A 357 -20.69 -9.65 -25.50
#